data_1a728096245fb823cf2e134bbc7e4c44
#
_entry.id   1a728096245fb823cf2e134bbc7e4c44
#
_cell.length_a   1.000
_cell.length_b   1.000
_cell.length_c   1.000
_cell.angle_alpha   90.00
_cell.angle_beta   90.00
_cell.angle_gamma   90.00
#
_symmetry.space_group_name_H-M   'P 1'
#
loop_
_entity.id
_entity.type
_entity.pdbx_description
1 polymer ?
#
loop_
_entity_poly.entity_id
_entity_poly.type
_entity_poly.pdbx_seq_one_letter_code
_entity_poly.pdbx_strand_id
1 'polypeptide(L)'
;MFKIFTFRQIAIISFFLCLIMLLGSFLNTLSPYVDVFSQNAEEIPIIMYHQISENKSIWGDYVIPLSVLEDDFKYMKKHNINPISFEQLRLYVEKGERLPENPIIITFDDGERSFITKVLPLLEEYEYPANMNLVGSLVELYTQNGDTDDRYAYLNEKDVKALAKNKLISLGCHSYNLHSLSFRRGMGKIYGESEDEYKKLIYNDIEKFNADFKRITGKNTYIIAYPYGIKNDTLKAIVREKGFKITLTCREETNRISVGSGLEELGRFNRPYGKSSKSFFEKIYKG
;
A
#
# COMPACT_ATOMS: atom_id res chain seq x y z
N MET A 1 61.96 -40.33 -2.79
CA MET A 1 61.32 -41.08 -1.73
C MET A 1 59.83 -40.89 -1.86
N PHE A 2 59.09 -41.85 -2.43
CA PHE A 2 57.61 -41.75 -2.59
C PHE A 2 56.96 -42.10 -1.26
N LYS A 3 56.11 -41.18 -0.73
CA LYS A 3 55.29 -41.50 0.46
C LYS A 3 54.16 -42.41 0.04
N ILE A 4 54.16 -43.66 0.48
CA ILE A 4 53.09 -44.64 0.30
C ILE A 4 52.02 -44.33 1.37
N PHE A 5 50.83 -43.92 0.99
CA PHE A 5 49.73 -43.72 1.92
C PHE A 5 49.18 -45.06 2.44
N THR A 6 48.95 -45.16 3.73
CA THR A 6 48.32 -46.35 4.30
C THR A 6 46.83 -46.39 3.89
N PHE A 7 46.26 -47.57 3.85
CA PHE A 7 44.81 -47.75 3.51
C PHE A 7 43.91 -46.85 4.36
N ARG A 8 44.23 -46.66 5.62
CA ARG A 8 43.53 -45.77 6.55
C ARG A 8 43.61 -44.31 6.12
N GLN A 9 44.71 -43.81 5.62
CA GLN A 9 44.87 -42.47 5.11
C GLN A 9 44.14 -42.24 3.81
N ILE A 10 44.13 -43.24 2.93
CA ILE A 10 43.33 -43.18 1.67
C ILE A 10 41.86 -43.11 2.00
N ALA A 11 41.35 -43.95 2.92
CA ALA A 11 39.93 -43.94 3.34
C ALA A 11 39.52 -42.56 3.94
N ILE A 12 40.36 -41.93 4.75
CA ILE A 12 40.08 -40.62 5.31
C ILE A 12 40.06 -39.53 4.23
N ILE A 13 40.99 -39.56 3.29
CA ILE A 13 41.00 -38.58 2.16
C ILE A 13 39.78 -38.76 1.29
N SER A 14 39.39 -40.00 0.97
CA SER A 14 38.19 -40.31 0.18
C SER A 14 36.89 -39.81 0.87
N PHE A 15 36.81 -39.98 2.20
CA PHE A 15 35.68 -39.51 3.00
C PHE A 15 35.56 -37.97 2.92
N PHE A 16 36.68 -37.25 3.09
CA PHE A 16 36.68 -35.77 3.00
C PHE A 16 36.34 -35.28 1.57
N LEU A 17 36.81 -35.94 0.52
CA LEU A 17 36.46 -35.65 -0.87
C LEU A 17 34.96 -35.84 -1.15
N CYS A 18 34.37 -36.96 -0.64
CA CYS A 18 32.93 -37.18 -0.74
C CYS A 18 32.14 -36.11 0.02
N LEU A 19 32.62 -35.71 1.21
CA LEU A 19 31.95 -34.64 1.99
C LEU A 19 31.97 -33.29 1.26
N ILE A 20 33.11 -32.96 0.64
CA ILE A 20 33.25 -31.74 -0.17
C ILE A 20 32.32 -31.78 -1.40
N MET A 21 32.22 -32.92 -2.09
CA MET A 21 31.29 -33.05 -3.22
C MET A 21 29.83 -32.96 -2.79
N LEU A 22 29.46 -33.53 -1.67
CA LEU A 22 28.12 -33.43 -1.09
C LEU A 22 27.79 -32.00 -0.68
N LEU A 23 28.74 -31.29 -0.05
CA LEU A 23 28.60 -29.88 0.28
C LEU A 23 28.48 -29.01 -0.98
N GLY A 24 29.28 -29.27 -2.01
CA GLY A 24 29.22 -28.56 -3.29
C GLY A 24 27.88 -28.77 -4.02
N SER A 25 27.36 -30.01 -4.01
CA SER A 25 26.04 -30.28 -4.59
C SER A 25 24.91 -29.62 -3.78
N PHE A 26 25.00 -29.61 -2.44
CA PHE A 26 24.05 -28.94 -1.57
C PHE A 26 24.06 -27.40 -1.78
N LEU A 27 25.24 -26.80 -1.91
CA LEU A 27 25.38 -25.38 -2.22
C LEU A 27 24.84 -25.02 -3.62
N ASN A 28 25.03 -25.90 -4.61
CA ASN A 28 24.43 -25.73 -5.94
C ASN A 28 22.90 -25.84 -5.93
N THR A 29 22.31 -26.68 -5.07
CA THR A 29 20.85 -26.74 -4.92
C THR A 29 20.29 -25.53 -4.17
N LEU A 30 21.08 -24.86 -3.35
CA LEU A 30 20.72 -23.61 -2.67
C LEU A 30 20.90 -22.35 -3.56
N SER A 31 21.73 -22.43 -4.61
CA SER A 31 22.03 -21.29 -5.50
C SER A 31 20.79 -20.59 -6.05
N PRO A 32 19.77 -21.30 -6.59
CA PRO A 32 18.56 -20.64 -7.08
C PRO A 32 17.74 -19.96 -5.95
N TYR A 33 17.83 -20.45 -4.71
CA TYR A 33 17.18 -19.79 -3.56
C TYR A 33 17.95 -18.57 -3.09
N VAL A 34 19.28 -18.57 -3.16
CA VAL A 34 20.14 -17.43 -2.81
C VAL A 34 19.96 -16.31 -3.83
N ASP A 35 19.81 -16.60 -5.11
CA ASP A 35 19.54 -15.59 -6.16
C ASP A 35 18.16 -14.92 -5.98
N VAL A 36 17.16 -15.63 -5.46
CA VAL A 36 15.85 -15.04 -5.13
C VAL A 36 15.98 -14.03 -3.97
N PHE A 37 16.84 -14.27 -3.00
CA PHE A 37 17.09 -13.34 -1.87
C PHE A 37 18.09 -12.22 -2.17
N SER A 38 18.83 -12.28 -3.29
CA SER A 38 19.76 -11.24 -3.72
C SER A 38 19.15 -10.26 -4.73
N GLN A 39 17.84 -10.31 -4.99
CA GLN A 39 17.19 -9.30 -5.82
C GLN A 39 17.43 -7.91 -5.21
N ASN A 40 18.00 -7.02 -6.01
CA ASN A 40 18.15 -5.63 -5.62
C ASN A 40 16.79 -5.08 -5.17
N ALA A 41 16.80 -4.24 -4.13
CA ALA A 41 15.56 -3.61 -3.68
C ALA A 41 14.93 -2.81 -4.82
N GLU A 42 13.65 -3.02 -5.07
CA GLU A 42 12.86 -2.21 -6.01
C GLU A 42 12.51 -0.86 -5.40
N GLU A 43 12.59 0.19 -6.18
CA GLU A 43 12.12 1.52 -5.80
C GLU A 43 10.66 1.66 -6.21
N ILE A 44 9.76 1.70 -5.22
CA ILE A 44 8.31 1.69 -5.43
C ILE A 44 7.71 2.97 -4.87
N PRO A 45 7.54 4.00 -5.69
CA PRO A 45 6.77 5.19 -5.33
C PRO A 45 5.30 4.84 -5.15
N ILE A 46 4.63 5.54 -4.23
CA ILE A 46 3.18 5.47 -4.04
C ILE A 46 2.61 6.87 -4.17
N ILE A 47 1.64 7.07 -5.06
CA ILE A 47 0.95 8.34 -5.22
C ILE A 47 -0.32 8.35 -4.36
N MET A 48 -0.57 9.49 -3.73
CA MET A 48 -1.77 9.74 -2.93
C MET A 48 -2.61 10.83 -3.59
N TYR A 49 -3.76 10.45 -4.09
CA TYR A 49 -4.83 11.32 -4.56
C TYR A 49 -5.95 11.36 -3.52
N HIS A 50 -6.84 12.36 -3.65
CA HIS A 50 -8.05 12.49 -2.85
C HIS A 50 -9.24 12.79 -3.78
N GLN A 51 -9.86 13.96 -3.65
CA GLN A 51 -11.06 14.33 -4.43
C GLN A 51 -10.74 14.74 -5.86
N ILE A 52 -11.56 14.29 -6.80
CA ILE A 52 -11.60 14.78 -8.19
C ILE A 52 -12.82 15.67 -8.36
N SER A 53 -12.60 16.96 -8.67
CA SER A 53 -13.69 17.93 -8.80
C SER A 53 -13.43 18.93 -9.93
N GLU A 54 -14.50 19.28 -10.66
CA GLU A 54 -14.45 20.36 -11.66
C GLU A 54 -14.69 21.76 -11.08
N ASN A 55 -14.95 21.85 -9.77
CA ASN A 55 -15.09 23.12 -9.08
C ASN A 55 -13.74 23.76 -8.82
N LYS A 56 -13.37 24.73 -9.63
CA LYS A 56 -12.07 25.44 -9.56
C LYS A 56 -11.80 26.14 -8.21
N SER A 57 -12.86 26.49 -7.48
CA SER A 57 -12.72 27.23 -6.21
C SER A 57 -12.14 26.40 -5.07
N ILE A 58 -12.14 25.06 -5.20
CA ILE A 58 -11.62 24.14 -4.19
C ILE A 58 -10.35 23.39 -4.63
N TRP A 59 -9.81 23.67 -5.83
CA TRP A 59 -8.58 23.06 -6.29
C TRP A 59 -7.40 23.45 -5.41
N GLY A 60 -6.57 22.49 -5.03
CA GLY A 60 -5.45 22.71 -4.13
C GLY A 60 -4.68 21.43 -3.84
N ASP A 61 -4.23 21.30 -2.59
CA ASP A 61 -3.38 20.17 -2.19
C ASP A 61 -4.08 18.82 -2.26
N TYR A 62 -5.41 18.77 -2.08
CA TYR A 62 -6.18 17.52 -2.00
C TYR A 62 -7.31 17.43 -3.03
N VAL A 63 -7.53 18.44 -3.84
CA VAL A 63 -8.57 18.47 -4.87
C VAL A 63 -7.96 18.84 -6.20
N ILE A 64 -8.10 17.98 -7.20
CA ILE A 64 -7.62 18.22 -8.56
C ILE A 64 -8.74 17.98 -9.58
N PRO A 65 -8.71 18.61 -10.77
CA PRO A 65 -9.64 18.29 -11.85
C PRO A 65 -9.31 16.93 -12.49
N LEU A 66 -10.28 16.33 -13.13
CA LEU A 66 -10.11 15.06 -13.85
C LEU A 66 -9.00 15.16 -14.91
N SER A 67 -8.88 16.29 -15.59
CA SER A 67 -7.86 16.51 -16.61
C SER A 67 -6.42 16.34 -16.08
N VAL A 68 -6.16 16.68 -14.83
CA VAL A 68 -4.85 16.46 -14.20
C VAL A 68 -4.57 14.98 -14.00
N LEU A 69 -5.58 14.20 -13.56
CA LEU A 69 -5.46 12.75 -13.42
C LEU A 69 -5.25 12.07 -14.78
N GLU A 70 -5.99 12.51 -15.81
CA GLU A 70 -5.80 12.02 -17.18
C GLU A 70 -4.39 12.32 -17.71
N ASP A 71 -3.87 13.51 -17.46
CA ASP A 71 -2.50 13.89 -17.86
C ASP A 71 -1.46 13.06 -17.12
N ASP A 72 -1.69 12.73 -15.84
CA ASP A 72 -0.83 11.83 -15.07
C ASP A 72 -0.84 10.41 -15.67
N PHE A 73 -1.99 9.88 -16.05
CA PHE A 73 -2.09 8.54 -16.67
C PHE A 73 -1.46 8.51 -18.06
N LYS A 74 -1.67 9.55 -18.89
CA LYS A 74 -0.98 9.71 -20.18
C LYS A 74 0.54 9.77 -19.99
N TYR A 75 1.01 10.49 -18.97
CA TYR A 75 2.42 10.60 -18.64
C TYR A 75 3.01 9.23 -18.25
N MET A 76 2.35 8.51 -17.33
CA MET A 76 2.76 7.16 -16.92
C MET A 76 2.86 6.22 -18.12
N LYS A 77 1.83 6.16 -18.97
CA LYS A 77 1.82 5.33 -20.18
C LYS A 77 2.96 5.69 -21.13
N LYS A 78 3.20 6.98 -21.37
CA LYS A 78 4.26 7.48 -22.27
C LYS A 78 5.67 7.14 -21.77
N HIS A 79 5.88 7.08 -20.47
CA HIS A 79 7.19 6.89 -19.86
C HIS A 79 7.42 5.48 -19.31
N ASN A 80 6.57 4.51 -19.68
CA ASN A 80 6.64 3.12 -19.22
C ASN A 80 6.68 3.01 -17.68
N ILE A 81 5.88 3.84 -17.01
CA ILE A 81 5.63 3.75 -15.57
C ILE A 81 4.41 2.85 -15.39
N ASN A 82 4.55 1.77 -14.64
CA ASN A 82 3.60 0.69 -14.61
C ASN A 82 2.89 0.61 -13.24
N PRO A 83 1.62 1.03 -13.15
CA PRO A 83 0.85 0.89 -11.92
C PRO A 83 0.69 -0.58 -11.51
N ILE A 84 0.97 -0.88 -10.25
CA ILE A 84 0.81 -2.20 -9.64
C ILE A 84 -0.16 -2.13 -8.46
N SER A 85 -0.80 -3.26 -8.16
CA SER A 85 -1.64 -3.41 -6.98
C SER A 85 -0.81 -3.74 -5.73
N PHE A 86 -1.37 -3.50 -4.54
CA PHE A 86 -0.77 -3.99 -3.29
C PHE A 86 -0.70 -5.52 -3.22
N GLU A 87 -1.56 -6.23 -3.94
CA GLU A 87 -1.47 -7.69 -4.03
C GLU A 87 -0.23 -8.13 -4.82
N GLN A 88 0.08 -7.48 -5.95
CA GLN A 88 1.32 -7.74 -6.69
C GLN A 88 2.56 -7.41 -5.84
N LEU A 89 2.54 -6.28 -5.11
CA LEU A 89 3.61 -5.95 -4.18
C LEU A 89 3.77 -7.01 -3.08
N ARG A 90 2.66 -7.49 -2.52
CA ARG A 90 2.67 -8.56 -1.51
C ARG A 90 3.27 -9.86 -2.06
N LEU A 91 2.87 -10.26 -3.27
CA LEU A 91 3.40 -11.45 -3.92
C LEU A 91 4.90 -11.34 -4.25
N TYR A 92 5.36 -10.14 -4.64
CA TYR A 92 6.79 -9.87 -4.79
C TYR A 92 7.54 -10.06 -3.47
N VAL A 93 7.05 -9.46 -2.38
CA VAL A 93 7.71 -9.55 -1.07
C VAL A 93 7.65 -10.96 -0.48
N GLU A 94 6.51 -11.65 -0.57
CA GLU A 94 6.31 -12.96 0.05
C GLU A 94 6.87 -14.13 -0.78
N LYS A 95 6.89 -14.01 -2.12
CA LYS A 95 7.20 -15.12 -3.04
C LYS A 95 8.29 -14.80 -4.06
N GLY A 96 8.75 -13.56 -4.16
CA GLY A 96 9.70 -13.14 -5.18
C GLY A 96 9.10 -13.07 -6.60
N GLU A 97 7.77 -12.91 -6.72
CA GLU A 97 7.14 -12.72 -8.03
C GLU A 97 7.62 -11.39 -8.64
N ARG A 98 8.02 -11.42 -9.91
CA ARG A 98 8.60 -10.24 -10.57
C ARG A 98 7.57 -9.12 -10.73
N LEU A 99 7.99 -7.90 -10.44
CA LEU A 99 7.24 -6.69 -10.78
C LEU A 99 7.57 -6.23 -12.21
N PRO A 100 6.68 -5.46 -12.87
CA PRO A 100 7.02 -4.78 -14.12
C PRO A 100 8.11 -3.73 -13.90
N GLU A 101 8.72 -3.26 -14.97
CA GLU A 101 9.66 -2.13 -14.91
C GLU A 101 8.97 -0.86 -14.42
N ASN A 102 9.72 -0.01 -13.69
CA ASN A 102 9.22 1.27 -13.14
C ASN A 102 7.86 1.13 -12.44
N PRO A 103 7.75 0.25 -11.41
CA PRO A 103 6.49 0.03 -10.72
C PRO A 103 6.08 1.26 -9.91
N ILE A 104 4.78 1.53 -9.86
CA ILE A 104 4.18 2.58 -9.03
C ILE A 104 2.86 2.11 -8.44
N ILE A 105 2.47 2.63 -7.29
CA ILE A 105 1.15 2.34 -6.71
C ILE A 105 0.31 3.61 -6.69
N ILE A 106 -0.95 3.48 -7.11
CA ILE A 106 -1.94 4.55 -7.10
C ILE A 106 -2.85 4.37 -5.89
N THR A 107 -2.95 5.39 -5.04
CA THR A 107 -3.86 5.38 -3.89
C THR A 107 -4.78 6.59 -3.88
N PHE A 108 -5.97 6.40 -3.36
CA PHE A 108 -6.95 7.45 -3.07
C PHE A 108 -7.37 7.35 -1.62
N ASP A 109 -7.53 8.48 -0.95
CA ASP A 109 -7.96 8.52 0.45
C ASP A 109 -9.39 9.06 0.58
N ASP A 110 -9.95 8.98 1.78
CA ASP A 110 -11.21 9.51 2.27
C ASP A 110 -12.48 8.80 1.78
N GLY A 111 -12.51 8.22 0.60
CA GLY A 111 -13.71 7.57 0.06
C GLY A 111 -14.66 8.53 -0.63
N GLU A 112 -14.17 9.60 -1.26
CA GLU A 112 -14.96 10.54 -2.04
C GLU A 112 -15.72 9.85 -3.18
N ARG A 113 -16.99 10.23 -3.39
CA ARG A 113 -17.85 9.63 -4.43
C ARG A 113 -17.34 9.89 -5.85
N SER A 114 -16.64 10.99 -6.07
CA SER A 114 -15.97 11.30 -7.34
C SER A 114 -15.07 10.17 -7.82
N PHE A 115 -14.59 9.30 -6.93
CA PHE A 115 -13.83 8.11 -7.31
C PHE A 115 -14.61 7.17 -8.22
N ILE A 116 -15.84 6.83 -7.86
CA ILE A 116 -16.64 5.89 -8.68
C ILE A 116 -17.21 6.54 -9.94
N THR A 117 -17.46 7.85 -9.91
CA THR A 117 -18.09 8.56 -11.04
C THR A 117 -17.10 9.09 -12.07
N LYS A 118 -15.86 9.40 -11.67
CA LYS A 118 -14.84 10.04 -12.53
C LYS A 118 -13.57 9.21 -12.64
N VAL A 119 -13.06 8.68 -11.51
CA VAL A 119 -11.77 8.00 -11.48
C VAL A 119 -11.87 6.58 -12.01
N LEU A 120 -12.87 5.81 -11.55
CA LEU A 120 -13.01 4.40 -11.91
C LEU A 120 -13.11 4.17 -13.42
N PRO A 121 -13.90 4.93 -14.20
CA PRO A 121 -13.92 4.78 -15.65
C PRO A 121 -12.54 4.96 -16.30
N LEU A 122 -11.76 5.91 -15.79
CA LEU A 122 -10.41 6.16 -16.30
C LEU A 122 -9.44 5.05 -15.91
N LEU A 123 -9.51 4.51 -14.68
CA LEU A 123 -8.73 3.34 -14.27
C LEU A 123 -9.04 2.11 -15.12
N GLU A 124 -10.31 1.90 -15.47
CA GLU A 124 -10.74 0.81 -16.33
C GLU A 124 -10.26 0.99 -17.78
N GLU A 125 -10.28 2.21 -18.33
CA GLU A 125 -9.74 2.52 -19.67
C GLU A 125 -8.24 2.21 -19.79
N TYR A 126 -7.48 2.54 -18.73
CA TYR A 126 -6.02 2.32 -18.72
C TYR A 126 -5.62 0.95 -18.15
N GLU A 127 -6.57 0.18 -17.63
CA GLU A 127 -6.34 -1.08 -16.89
C GLU A 127 -5.38 -0.89 -15.69
N TYR A 128 -5.45 0.28 -15.04
CA TYR A 128 -4.58 0.63 -13.92
C TYR A 128 -5.21 0.21 -12.58
N PRO A 129 -4.50 -0.61 -11.77
CA PRO A 129 -4.95 -0.92 -10.42
C PRO A 129 -4.79 0.30 -9.51
N ALA A 130 -5.70 0.42 -8.54
CA ALA A 130 -5.64 1.44 -7.51
C ALA A 130 -6.15 0.92 -6.16
N ASN A 131 -5.79 1.63 -5.09
CA ASN A 131 -6.31 1.39 -3.76
C ASN A 131 -7.12 2.60 -3.27
N MET A 132 -8.30 2.36 -2.69
CA MET A 132 -9.12 3.37 -2.04
C MET A 132 -9.16 3.10 -0.54
N ASN A 133 -8.74 4.08 0.27
CA ASN A 133 -8.78 4.02 1.74
C ASN A 133 -10.04 4.75 2.25
N LEU A 134 -10.90 4.02 2.95
CA LEU A 134 -12.25 4.47 3.33
C LEU A 134 -12.29 4.99 4.77
N VAL A 135 -12.97 6.11 4.99
CA VAL A 135 -13.41 6.55 6.31
C VAL A 135 -14.78 5.91 6.61
N GLY A 136 -14.82 4.96 7.55
CA GLY A 136 -15.98 4.12 7.79
C GLY A 136 -17.24 4.89 8.17
N SER A 137 -17.13 5.92 9.02
CA SER A 137 -18.26 6.76 9.44
C SER A 137 -18.88 7.56 8.29
N LEU A 138 -18.08 7.94 7.27
CA LEU A 138 -18.59 8.62 6.09
C LEU A 138 -19.35 7.64 5.19
N VAL A 139 -18.85 6.40 5.02
CA VAL A 139 -19.60 5.35 4.32
C VAL A 139 -20.97 5.11 4.98
N GLU A 140 -21.02 5.02 6.31
CA GLU A 140 -22.25 4.85 7.06
C GLU A 140 -23.18 6.06 6.87
N LEU A 141 -22.67 7.29 7.04
CA LEU A 141 -23.43 8.53 6.91
C LEU A 141 -24.11 8.65 5.53
N TYR A 142 -23.34 8.44 4.45
CA TYR A 142 -23.87 8.56 3.09
C TYR A 142 -24.72 7.36 2.65
N THR A 143 -24.67 6.26 3.37
CA THR A 143 -25.64 5.17 3.25
C THR A 143 -26.98 5.54 3.91
N GLN A 144 -26.94 6.17 5.08
CA GLN A 144 -28.15 6.55 5.83
C GLN A 144 -28.90 7.71 5.20
N ASN A 145 -28.19 8.77 4.76
CA ASN A 145 -28.83 9.95 4.17
C ASN A 145 -29.19 9.79 2.68
N GLY A 146 -28.61 8.79 1.99
CA GLY A 146 -28.88 8.50 0.59
C GLY A 146 -28.37 9.53 -0.41
N ASP A 147 -27.56 10.52 0.05
CA ASP A 147 -26.99 11.55 -0.83
C ASP A 147 -25.91 10.94 -1.74
N THR A 148 -26.01 11.26 -3.03
CA THR A 148 -25.12 10.72 -4.07
C THR A 148 -24.53 11.81 -4.96
N ASP A 149 -24.52 13.07 -4.51
CA ASP A 149 -23.94 14.19 -5.26
C ASP A 149 -22.41 14.07 -5.27
N ASP A 150 -21.81 13.78 -6.43
CA ASP A 150 -20.36 13.52 -6.59
C ASP A 150 -19.47 14.75 -6.38
N ARG A 151 -20.08 15.93 -6.18
CA ARG A 151 -19.34 17.16 -5.86
C ARG A 151 -18.81 17.20 -4.43
N TYR A 152 -19.50 16.47 -3.50
CA TYR A 152 -19.16 16.50 -2.06
C TYR A 152 -19.53 15.23 -1.28
N ALA A 153 -20.31 14.30 -1.89
CA ALA A 153 -20.70 13.07 -1.22
C ALA A 153 -19.54 12.07 -1.15
N TYR A 154 -19.64 11.16 -0.21
CA TYR A 154 -18.73 10.02 -0.07
C TYR A 154 -19.41 8.74 -0.60
N LEU A 155 -18.60 7.71 -0.78
CA LEU A 155 -19.06 6.37 -1.17
C LEU A 155 -20.00 5.81 -0.09
N ASN A 156 -21.12 5.26 -0.51
CA ASN A 156 -22.04 4.53 0.36
C ASN A 156 -21.74 3.00 0.32
N GLU A 157 -22.45 2.21 1.14
CA GLU A 157 -22.24 0.75 1.19
C GLU A 157 -22.45 0.05 -0.15
N LYS A 158 -23.40 0.52 -0.99
CA LYS A 158 -23.63 -0.04 -2.32
C LYS A 158 -22.43 0.18 -3.22
N ASP A 159 -21.83 1.37 -3.16
CA ASP A 159 -20.64 1.72 -3.91
C ASP A 159 -19.43 0.89 -3.45
N VAL A 160 -19.20 0.80 -2.14
CA VAL A 160 -18.12 -0.01 -1.54
C VAL A 160 -18.26 -1.48 -1.92
N LYS A 161 -19.48 -2.03 -1.88
CA LYS A 161 -19.77 -3.41 -2.29
C LYS A 161 -19.52 -3.65 -3.78
N ALA A 162 -19.77 -2.66 -4.63
CA ALA A 162 -19.44 -2.73 -6.06
C ALA A 162 -17.94 -2.69 -6.29
N LEU A 163 -17.22 -1.76 -5.66
CA LEU A 163 -15.77 -1.64 -5.75
C LEU A 163 -15.03 -2.89 -5.23
N ALA A 164 -15.52 -3.52 -4.16
CA ALA A 164 -14.94 -4.76 -3.61
C ALA A 164 -14.98 -5.96 -4.58
N LYS A 165 -15.77 -5.88 -5.65
CA LYS A 165 -15.87 -6.88 -6.73
C LYS A 165 -15.03 -6.52 -7.95
N ASN A 166 -14.60 -5.26 -8.07
CA ASN A 166 -13.77 -4.81 -9.17
C ASN A 166 -12.34 -5.35 -8.99
N LYS A 167 -11.77 -5.93 -10.04
CA LYS A 167 -10.45 -6.58 -10.00
C LYS A 167 -9.29 -5.58 -9.94
N LEU A 168 -9.52 -4.34 -10.38
CA LEU A 168 -8.52 -3.27 -10.37
C LEU A 168 -8.45 -2.57 -9.01
N ILE A 169 -9.51 -2.67 -8.18
CA ILE A 169 -9.62 -1.87 -6.97
C ILE A 169 -9.41 -2.71 -5.71
N SER A 170 -8.43 -2.30 -4.92
CA SER A 170 -8.31 -2.72 -3.53
C SER A 170 -8.89 -1.66 -2.60
N LEU A 171 -9.41 -2.09 -1.44
CA LEU A 171 -10.00 -1.20 -0.45
C LEU A 171 -9.23 -1.31 0.85
N GLY A 172 -8.88 -0.16 1.42
CA GLY A 172 -8.16 -0.02 2.68
C GLY A 172 -8.97 0.74 3.75
N CYS A 173 -8.46 0.73 4.96
CA CYS A 173 -8.97 1.48 6.10
C CYS A 173 -8.35 2.88 6.15
N HIS A 174 -9.15 3.91 6.44
CA HIS A 174 -8.70 5.26 6.79
C HIS A 174 -9.32 5.72 8.12
N SER A 175 -9.34 4.83 9.13
CA SER A 175 -10.12 4.87 10.37
C SER A 175 -11.62 4.65 10.17
N TYR A 176 -12.33 4.35 11.27
CA TYR A 176 -13.78 4.44 11.24
C TYR A 176 -14.25 5.88 11.40
N ASN A 177 -13.85 6.58 12.46
CA ASN A 177 -14.29 7.95 12.77
C ASN A 177 -13.19 8.82 13.39
N LEU A 178 -11.92 8.52 13.10
CA LEU A 178 -10.78 9.30 13.59
C LEU A 178 -10.09 10.06 12.45
N HIS A 179 -10.90 10.71 11.59
CA HIS A 179 -10.43 11.54 10.49
C HIS A 179 -10.81 13.01 10.72
N SER A 180 -10.21 13.64 11.74
CA SER A 180 -10.46 15.04 12.10
C SER A 180 -9.14 15.75 12.43
N LEU A 181 -9.11 17.07 12.25
CA LEU A 181 -8.02 17.96 12.68
C LEU A 181 -8.41 18.86 13.85
N SER A 182 -9.65 18.72 14.37
CA SER A 182 -10.16 19.61 15.42
C SER A 182 -9.55 19.31 16.79
N PHE A 183 -10.24 18.55 17.62
CA PHE A 183 -9.80 18.23 18.97
C PHE A 183 -8.70 17.14 18.99
N ARG A 184 -8.82 16.15 18.11
CA ARG A 184 -7.84 15.09 17.90
C ARG A 184 -7.32 15.13 16.46
N ARG A 185 -6.02 15.10 16.28
CA ARG A 185 -5.44 15.04 14.95
C ARG A 185 -5.34 13.56 14.51
N GLY A 186 -6.28 13.15 13.64
CA GLY A 186 -6.35 11.79 13.15
C GLY A 186 -6.42 10.76 14.29
N MET A 187 -5.69 9.68 14.14
CA MET A 187 -5.58 8.61 15.15
C MET A 187 -4.55 8.91 16.26
N GLY A 188 -4.07 10.16 16.36
CA GLY A 188 -3.06 10.53 17.35
C GLY A 188 -3.59 10.57 18.79
N LYS A 189 -2.70 10.39 19.77
CA LYS A 189 -3.01 10.57 21.19
C LYS A 189 -3.10 12.06 21.52
N ILE A 190 -4.05 12.45 22.36
CA ILE A 190 -4.19 13.84 22.80
C ILE A 190 -3.50 14.06 24.13
N TYR A 191 -3.21 15.33 24.44
CA TYR A 191 -2.60 15.72 25.72
C TYR A 191 -3.53 15.36 26.89
N GLY A 192 -2.98 14.78 27.95
CA GLY A 192 -3.72 14.39 29.14
C GLY A 192 -4.50 13.07 29.04
N GLU A 193 -4.59 12.47 27.85
CA GLU A 193 -5.22 11.15 27.67
C GLU A 193 -4.33 10.05 28.24
N SER A 194 -4.91 9.16 29.06
CA SER A 194 -4.18 7.98 29.54
C SER A 194 -3.89 6.99 28.42
N GLU A 195 -2.93 6.11 28.63
CA GLU A 195 -2.59 5.09 27.63
C GLU A 195 -3.75 4.09 27.41
N ASP A 196 -4.46 3.76 28.49
CA ASP A 196 -5.58 2.81 28.42
C ASP A 196 -6.81 3.39 27.71
N GLU A 197 -7.12 4.67 27.93
CA GLU A 197 -8.18 5.37 27.20
C GLU A 197 -7.86 5.45 25.71
N TYR A 198 -6.61 5.80 25.37
CA TYR A 198 -6.15 5.86 24.00
C TYR A 198 -6.22 4.48 23.32
N LYS A 199 -5.68 3.43 23.96
CA LYS A 199 -5.76 2.06 23.43
C LYS A 199 -7.20 1.63 23.17
N LYS A 200 -8.09 1.87 24.13
CA LYS A 200 -9.52 1.53 24.02
C LYS A 200 -10.18 2.26 22.85
N LEU A 201 -9.87 3.56 22.66
CA LEU A 201 -10.38 4.36 21.56
C LEU A 201 -9.96 3.79 20.21
N ILE A 202 -8.65 3.58 20.03
CA ILE A 202 -8.09 3.06 18.77
C ILE A 202 -8.61 1.65 18.47
N TYR A 203 -8.65 0.79 19.50
CA TYR A 203 -9.16 -0.56 19.36
C TYR A 203 -10.61 -0.58 18.87
N ASN A 204 -11.47 0.23 19.50
CA ASN A 204 -12.89 0.31 19.15
C ASN A 204 -13.10 0.88 17.74
N ASP A 205 -12.33 1.90 17.34
CA ASP A 205 -12.42 2.51 16.00
C ASP A 205 -12.07 1.49 14.90
N ILE A 206 -10.93 0.82 15.04
CA ILE A 206 -10.48 -0.19 14.08
C ILE A 206 -11.43 -1.41 14.06
N GLU A 207 -11.90 -1.86 15.23
CA GLU A 207 -12.83 -2.98 15.32
C GLU A 207 -14.15 -2.67 14.61
N LYS A 208 -14.69 -1.48 14.83
CA LYS A 208 -15.91 -1.01 14.15
C LYS A 208 -15.72 -0.96 12.64
N PHE A 209 -14.58 -0.40 12.17
CA PHE A 209 -14.26 -0.40 10.75
C PHE A 209 -14.22 -1.81 10.18
N ASN A 210 -13.47 -2.72 10.81
CA ASN A 210 -13.31 -4.09 10.33
C ASN A 210 -14.64 -4.86 10.29
N ALA A 211 -15.48 -4.68 11.30
CA ALA A 211 -16.81 -5.31 11.36
C ALA A 211 -17.70 -4.87 10.21
N ASP A 212 -17.79 -3.55 9.97
CA ASP A 212 -18.60 -2.99 8.90
C ASP A 212 -18.03 -3.34 7.54
N PHE A 213 -16.72 -3.22 7.35
CA PHE A 213 -16.07 -3.58 6.10
C PHE A 213 -16.33 -5.05 5.73
N LYS A 214 -16.19 -5.97 6.71
CA LYS A 214 -16.49 -7.39 6.51
C LYS A 214 -17.97 -7.63 6.20
N ARG A 215 -18.88 -6.94 6.88
CA ARG A 215 -20.33 -7.03 6.64
C ARG A 215 -20.69 -6.57 5.21
N ILE A 216 -20.09 -5.47 4.73
CA ILE A 216 -20.37 -4.89 3.42
C ILE A 216 -19.75 -5.72 2.29
N THR A 217 -18.49 -6.10 2.43
CA THR A 217 -17.67 -6.68 1.35
C THR A 217 -17.57 -8.20 1.39
N GLY A 218 -17.84 -8.82 2.55
CA GLY A 218 -17.59 -10.24 2.81
C GLY A 218 -16.11 -10.59 3.03
N LYS A 219 -15.21 -9.60 3.08
CA LYS A 219 -13.75 -9.77 3.17
C LYS A 219 -13.17 -8.96 4.34
N ASN A 220 -11.96 -9.28 4.76
CA ASN A 220 -11.15 -8.39 5.60
C ASN A 220 -10.22 -7.58 4.70
N THR A 221 -9.89 -6.34 5.10
CA THR A 221 -8.76 -5.62 4.52
C THR A 221 -7.50 -5.82 5.35
N TYR A 222 -6.35 -5.73 4.70
CA TYR A 222 -5.02 -5.78 5.32
C TYR A 222 -4.23 -4.49 5.09
N ILE A 223 -4.90 -3.44 4.56
CA ILE A 223 -4.31 -2.14 4.21
C ILE A 223 -4.92 -1.07 5.10
N ILE A 224 -4.09 -0.23 5.71
CA ILE A 224 -4.51 0.97 6.43
C ILE A 224 -3.64 2.16 6.05
N ALA A 225 -4.28 3.28 5.72
CA ALA A 225 -3.63 4.57 5.62
C ALA A 225 -3.89 5.35 6.92
N TYR A 226 -2.83 5.80 7.60
CA TYR A 226 -2.99 6.61 8.81
C TYR A 226 -3.48 8.01 8.45
N PRO A 227 -4.65 8.46 8.97
CA PRO A 227 -5.12 9.81 8.76
C PRO A 227 -4.05 10.85 9.11
N TYR A 228 -3.76 11.74 8.16
CA TYR A 228 -2.70 12.76 8.25
C TYR A 228 -1.29 12.20 8.49
N GLY A 229 -1.07 10.89 8.27
CA GLY A 229 0.18 10.21 8.54
C GLY A 229 0.55 10.10 10.03
N ILE A 230 -0.38 10.39 10.94
CA ILE A 230 -0.15 10.39 12.40
C ILE A 230 -0.11 8.97 12.93
N LYS A 231 0.98 8.64 13.59
CA LYS A 231 1.21 7.30 14.17
C LYS A 231 2.04 7.38 15.45
N ASN A 232 1.95 6.35 16.27
CA ASN A 232 2.80 6.08 17.43
C ASN A 232 2.90 4.57 17.66
N ASP A 233 3.71 4.13 18.59
CA ASP A 233 3.98 2.70 18.80
C ASP A 233 2.75 1.92 19.27
N THR A 234 1.91 2.52 20.11
CA THR A 234 0.65 1.91 20.57
C THR A 234 -0.30 1.67 19.38
N LEU A 235 -0.49 2.70 18.53
CA LEU A 235 -1.33 2.57 17.34
C LEU A 235 -0.79 1.48 16.41
N LYS A 236 0.52 1.46 16.15
CA LYS A 236 1.16 0.43 15.30
C LYS A 236 0.96 -0.98 15.85
N ALA A 237 1.09 -1.15 17.16
CA ALA A 237 0.86 -2.46 17.80
C ALA A 237 -0.58 -2.95 17.60
N ILE A 238 -1.58 -2.07 17.83
CA ILE A 238 -2.99 -2.40 17.63
C ILE A 238 -3.30 -2.71 16.17
N VAL A 239 -2.75 -1.91 15.23
CA VAL A 239 -2.94 -2.11 13.79
C VAL A 239 -2.41 -3.50 13.37
N ARG A 240 -1.23 -3.91 13.83
CA ARG A 240 -0.68 -5.26 13.58
C ARG A 240 -1.55 -6.35 14.19
N GLU A 241 -1.98 -6.19 15.43
CA GLU A 241 -2.87 -7.13 16.13
C GLU A 241 -4.18 -7.33 15.38
N LYS A 242 -4.72 -6.27 14.76
CA LYS A 242 -5.94 -6.31 13.96
C LYS A 242 -5.75 -6.85 12.54
N GLY A 243 -4.55 -7.31 12.19
CA GLY A 243 -4.26 -8.02 10.94
C GLY A 243 -3.90 -7.14 9.76
N PHE A 244 -3.66 -5.85 9.95
CA PHE A 244 -3.13 -4.99 8.89
C PHE A 244 -1.67 -5.31 8.65
N LYS A 245 -1.30 -5.52 7.40
CA LYS A 245 0.04 -5.89 6.95
C LYS A 245 0.71 -4.77 6.15
N ILE A 246 -0.09 -3.91 5.54
CA ILE A 246 0.36 -2.75 4.76
C ILE A 246 -0.14 -1.50 5.45
N THR A 247 0.80 -0.63 5.84
CA THR A 247 0.45 0.64 6.48
C THR A 247 1.07 1.80 5.70
N LEU A 248 0.24 2.83 5.44
CA LEU A 248 0.58 3.96 4.60
C LEU A 248 0.67 5.24 5.42
N THR A 249 1.68 6.04 5.15
CA THR A 249 1.90 7.36 5.78
C THR A 249 1.75 8.50 4.76
N CYS A 250 1.93 9.74 5.22
CA CYS A 250 2.02 10.92 4.36
C CYS A 250 3.47 11.44 4.23
N ARG A 251 4.49 10.62 4.55
CA ARG A 251 5.88 10.97 4.35
C ARG A 251 6.23 10.83 2.88
N GLU A 252 6.61 11.92 2.23
CA GLU A 252 6.96 11.93 0.81
C GLU A 252 8.35 11.32 0.58
N GLU A 253 8.37 10.05 0.32
CA GLU A 253 9.58 9.29 -0.02
C GLU A 253 9.27 8.09 -0.92
N THR A 254 10.26 7.65 -1.68
CA THR A 254 10.20 6.40 -2.44
C THR A 254 10.54 5.22 -1.52
N ASN A 255 9.77 4.16 -1.63
CA ASN A 255 9.94 2.97 -0.79
C ASN A 255 10.93 2.00 -1.44
N ARG A 256 12.01 1.65 -0.74
CA ARG A 256 12.93 0.59 -1.18
C ARG A 256 12.50 -0.75 -0.58
N ILE A 257 12.00 -1.63 -1.44
CA ILE A 257 11.36 -2.89 -1.03
C ILE A 257 12.06 -4.05 -1.73
N SER A 258 12.42 -5.07 -0.97
CA SER A 258 12.98 -6.34 -1.45
C SER A 258 12.13 -7.52 -0.99
N VAL A 259 12.40 -8.69 -1.54
CA VAL A 259 11.81 -9.94 -1.06
C VAL A 259 12.08 -10.12 0.43
N GLY A 260 11.06 -10.42 1.21
CA GLY A 260 11.11 -10.54 2.67
C GLY A 260 10.99 -9.21 3.45
N SER A 261 10.88 -8.07 2.79
CA SER A 261 10.65 -6.77 3.45
C SER A 261 9.29 -6.71 4.16
N GLY A 262 9.22 -5.95 5.26
CA GLY A 262 7.94 -5.49 5.80
C GLY A 262 7.30 -4.42 4.90
N LEU A 263 5.98 -4.33 4.91
CA LEU A 263 5.21 -3.34 4.17
C LEU A 263 4.54 -2.32 5.11
N GLU A 264 5.23 -1.99 6.19
CA GLU A 264 4.75 -1.03 7.16
C GLU A 264 5.35 0.36 6.94
N GLU A 265 4.54 1.37 7.25
CA GLU A 265 4.93 2.78 7.22
C GLU A 265 5.39 3.29 5.86
N LEU A 266 4.83 2.76 4.77
CA LEU A 266 5.19 3.16 3.42
C LEU A 266 4.91 4.64 3.19
N GLY A 267 5.89 5.34 2.60
CA GLY A 267 5.79 6.73 2.21
C GLY A 267 4.93 6.92 0.96
N ARG A 268 4.28 8.09 0.84
CA ARG A 268 3.43 8.43 -0.29
C ARG A 268 3.62 9.87 -0.72
N PHE A 269 3.60 10.11 -2.03
CA PHE A 269 3.67 11.45 -2.60
C PHE A 269 2.27 11.99 -2.82
N ASN A 270 1.94 13.10 -2.15
CA ASN A 270 0.67 13.80 -2.40
C ASN A 270 0.66 14.45 -3.79
N ARG A 271 -0.46 14.31 -4.53
CA ARG A 271 -0.64 14.89 -5.86
C ARG A 271 -1.47 16.18 -5.80
N PRO A 272 -0.85 17.36 -5.63
CA PRO A 272 -1.56 18.62 -5.56
C PRO A 272 -1.92 19.14 -6.95
N TYR A 273 -2.88 20.05 -7.00
CA TYR A 273 -3.11 20.92 -8.16
C TYR A 273 -1.93 21.90 -8.38
N GLY A 274 -1.80 22.43 -9.59
CA GLY A 274 -0.82 23.47 -9.92
C GLY A 274 0.57 22.95 -10.31
N LYS A 275 0.80 21.64 -10.25
CA LYS A 275 2.02 20.99 -10.78
C LYS A 275 1.70 20.22 -12.06
N SER A 276 2.55 20.36 -13.10
CA SER A 276 2.43 19.49 -14.29
C SER A 276 2.78 18.06 -13.93
N SER A 277 2.22 17.09 -14.67
CA SER A 277 2.57 15.67 -14.52
C SER A 277 4.07 15.45 -14.67
N LYS A 278 4.71 16.10 -15.65
CA LYS A 278 6.17 16.04 -15.81
C LYS A 278 6.91 16.44 -14.53
N SER A 279 6.61 17.61 -13.97
CA SER A 279 7.29 18.12 -12.76
C SER A 279 7.03 17.22 -11.55
N PHE A 280 5.82 16.66 -11.43
CA PHE A 280 5.46 15.77 -10.35
C PHE A 280 6.21 14.44 -10.42
N PHE A 281 6.20 13.76 -11.57
CA PHE A 281 6.88 12.47 -11.75
C PHE A 281 8.41 12.61 -11.73
N GLU A 282 8.97 13.71 -12.26
CA GLU A 282 10.41 13.96 -12.14
C GLU A 282 10.86 14.12 -10.68
N LYS A 283 10.02 14.71 -9.79
CA LYS A 283 10.31 14.75 -8.35
C LYS A 283 10.33 13.34 -7.74
N ILE A 284 9.40 12.48 -8.12
CA ILE A 284 9.26 11.11 -7.59
C ILE A 284 10.46 10.22 -7.95
N TYR A 285 10.95 10.34 -9.19
CA TYR A 285 12.02 9.47 -9.71
C TYR A 285 13.43 10.07 -9.66
N LYS A 286 13.59 11.33 -9.23
CA LYS A 286 14.89 11.99 -9.06
C LYS A 286 15.28 12.23 -7.60
N GLY A 287 14.35 12.05 -6.67
CA GLY A 287 14.57 12.17 -5.23
C GLY A 287 14.97 10.86 -4.62
#